data_f2be5772346258028e208366f2cb3d6f
#
_entry.id   f2be5772346258028e208366f2cb3d6f
#
_cell.length_a   1.000
_cell.length_b   1.000
_cell.length_c   1.000
_cell.angle_alpha   90.00
_cell.angle_beta   90.00
_cell.angle_gamma   90.00
#
_symmetry.space_group_name_H-M   'P 1'
#
loop_
_entity.id
_entity.type
_entity.pdbx_description
1 polymer ?
#
loop_
_entity_poly.entity_id
_entity_poly.type
_entity_poly.pdbx_seq_one_letter_code
_entity_poly.pdbx_strand_id
1 'polypeptide(L)'
;LRAGSYYPSILEHYNRIDRALVTVICEAYYAGVSTRKMEDIFHQIGMANIDRNVVSRCAQEIDEQVKKWKERTLDDNYVYIWLDAVYTRVREEGAVVSTAVLIATALREDGHRDILGFHLGNKESFYNWKVFLQSLKERGLQHSELWISDDHEGLNKALMECFPGQLHQRCLVHWMRNTLGKVQKSEHSWLIPLLKSVVNASTEEMFNFAWRHLLIVAEQKGKYKLREWLEENYEE
;
A
#
# COMPACT_ATOMS: atom_id res chain seq x y z
N LEU A 1 12.69 0.41 12.05
CA LEU A 1 13.71 1.47 12.17
C LEU A 1 15.06 0.81 12.38
N ARG A 2 15.87 0.60 11.32
CA ARG A 2 17.19 -0.07 11.41
C ARG A 2 18.36 0.90 11.55
N ALA A 3 18.18 2.20 11.46
CA ALA A 3 19.21 3.19 11.75
C ALA A 3 18.55 4.54 12.07
N GLY A 4 18.62 4.93 13.32
CA GLY A 4 18.16 6.21 13.85
C GLY A 4 17.58 6.02 15.24
N SER A 5 18.17 6.64 16.24
CA SER A 5 17.58 6.70 17.59
C SER A 5 16.67 7.92 17.65
N TYR A 6 15.37 7.70 17.57
CA TYR A 6 14.42 8.77 17.92
C TYR A 6 14.33 8.90 19.44
N TYR A 7 14.48 10.12 19.93
CA TYR A 7 14.30 10.47 21.32
C TYR A 7 13.47 11.76 21.41
N PRO A 8 12.25 11.72 21.98
CA PRO A 8 11.46 12.92 22.16
C PRO A 8 12.18 13.97 22.99
N SER A 9 12.12 15.23 22.56
CA SER A 9 12.77 16.37 23.23
C SER A 9 12.23 16.64 24.65
N ILE A 10 11.10 16.03 25.01
CA ILE A 10 10.43 16.16 26.32
C ILE A 10 11.11 15.34 27.42
N LEU A 11 11.93 14.34 27.07
CA LEU A 11 12.54 13.42 28.02
C LEU A 11 14.04 13.65 28.10
N GLU A 12 14.61 13.57 29.29
CA GLU A 12 16.05 13.75 29.48
C GLU A 12 16.85 12.61 28.84
N HIS A 13 17.89 12.96 28.10
CA HIS A 13 18.65 12.08 27.21
C HIS A 13 19.34 10.85 27.86
N TYR A 14 19.35 10.76 29.19
CA TYR A 14 20.17 9.78 29.91
C TYR A 14 19.41 8.70 30.66
N ASN A 15 18.07 8.71 30.67
CA ASN A 15 17.29 7.75 31.43
C ASN A 15 16.78 6.58 30.54
N ARG A 16 17.27 5.35 30.81
CA ARG A 16 16.85 4.15 30.07
C ARG A 16 15.36 3.83 30.23
N ILE A 17 14.78 4.19 31.38
CA ILE A 17 13.36 3.99 31.67
C ILE A 17 12.53 4.90 30.78
N ASP A 18 12.96 6.13 30.54
CA ASP A 18 12.24 7.08 29.71
C ASP A 18 12.21 6.65 28.24
N ARG A 19 13.30 6.06 27.74
CA ARG A 19 13.34 5.49 26.37
C ARG A 19 12.38 4.34 26.22
N ALA A 20 12.35 3.41 27.16
CA ALA A 20 11.43 2.29 27.13
C ALA A 20 9.97 2.77 27.19
N LEU A 21 9.69 3.76 28.02
CA LEU A 21 8.38 4.37 28.15
C LEU A 21 7.91 5.04 26.86
N VAL A 22 8.79 5.83 26.23
CA VAL A 22 8.47 6.45 24.92
C VAL A 22 8.20 5.41 23.88
N THR A 23 9.00 4.34 23.84
CA THR A 23 8.74 3.21 22.90
C THR A 23 7.36 2.61 23.13
N VAL A 24 6.97 2.36 24.38
CA VAL A 24 5.64 1.82 24.71
C VAL A 24 4.53 2.78 24.31
N ILE A 25 4.69 4.09 24.56
CA ILE A 25 3.72 5.11 24.15
C ILE A 25 3.58 5.12 22.62
N CYS A 26 4.69 5.12 21.89
CA CYS A 26 4.70 5.10 20.43
C CYS A 26 4.02 3.84 19.87
N GLU A 27 4.40 2.67 20.36
CA GLU A 27 3.81 1.39 19.93
C GLU A 27 2.31 1.33 20.23
N ALA A 28 1.89 1.78 21.42
CA ALA A 28 0.48 1.83 21.77
C ALA A 28 -0.31 2.82 20.91
N TYR A 29 0.28 3.98 20.58
CA TYR A 29 -0.31 4.96 19.68
C TYR A 29 -0.49 4.38 18.27
N TYR A 30 0.53 3.76 17.71
CA TYR A 30 0.45 3.07 16.42
C TYR A 30 -0.55 1.92 16.41
N ALA A 31 -0.72 1.24 17.55
CA ALA A 31 -1.76 0.21 17.72
C ALA A 31 -3.18 0.79 17.90
N GLY A 32 -3.34 2.11 17.84
CA GLY A 32 -4.63 2.78 17.94
C GLY A 32 -5.18 2.94 19.37
N VAL A 33 -4.33 2.82 20.39
CA VAL A 33 -4.73 3.07 21.78
C VAL A 33 -4.87 4.57 22.01
N SER A 34 -6.05 5.03 22.48
CA SER A 34 -6.27 6.44 22.74
C SER A 34 -5.40 6.97 23.89
N THR A 35 -5.03 8.25 23.84
CA THR A 35 -4.22 8.92 24.88
C THR A 35 -4.84 8.80 26.28
N ARG A 36 -6.17 8.86 26.38
CA ARG A 36 -6.89 8.64 27.65
C ARG A 36 -6.71 7.22 28.19
N LYS A 37 -6.84 6.22 27.33
CA LYS A 37 -6.67 4.83 27.73
C LYS A 37 -5.22 4.52 28.12
N MET A 38 -4.25 5.18 27.50
CA MET A 38 -2.84 5.08 27.90
C MET A 38 -2.60 5.69 29.27
N GLU A 39 -3.17 6.86 29.57
CA GLU A 39 -3.11 7.47 30.90
C GLU A 39 -3.66 6.51 31.97
N ASP A 40 -4.83 5.90 31.74
CA ASP A 40 -5.41 4.92 32.66
C ASP A 40 -4.47 3.72 32.90
N ILE A 41 -3.83 3.21 31.85
CA ILE A 41 -2.86 2.09 31.94
C ILE A 41 -1.65 2.51 32.79
N PHE A 42 -1.08 3.70 32.54
CA PHE A 42 0.09 4.16 33.28
C PHE A 42 -0.22 4.41 34.76
N HIS A 43 -1.41 4.92 35.07
CA HIS A 43 -1.88 5.05 36.46
C HIS A 43 -1.99 3.67 37.16
N GLN A 44 -2.53 2.65 36.49
CA GLN A 44 -2.67 1.29 37.03
C GLN A 44 -1.33 0.62 37.34
N ILE A 45 -0.28 0.93 36.57
CA ILE A 45 1.08 0.40 36.81
C ILE A 45 1.91 1.31 37.73
N GLY A 46 1.31 2.31 38.36
CA GLY A 46 1.97 3.18 39.36
C GLY A 46 2.76 4.34 38.77
N MET A 47 2.63 4.65 37.50
CA MET A 47 3.29 5.78 36.82
C MET A 47 2.37 7.00 36.76
N ALA A 48 1.94 7.52 37.91
CA ALA A 48 1.00 8.64 38.01
C ALA A 48 1.53 9.99 37.44
N ASN A 49 2.82 10.10 37.19
CA ASN A 49 3.45 11.26 36.55
C ASN A 49 3.32 11.25 35.01
N ILE A 50 2.84 10.15 34.42
CA ILE A 50 2.57 10.05 32.97
C ILE A 50 1.10 10.37 32.76
N ASP A 51 0.81 11.64 32.63
CA ASP A 51 -0.54 12.11 32.35
C ASP A 51 -0.84 12.13 30.82
N ARG A 52 -2.09 12.40 30.49
CA ARG A 52 -2.55 12.52 29.10
C ARG A 52 -1.77 13.56 28.30
N ASN A 53 -1.25 14.63 28.94
CA ASN A 53 -0.52 15.67 28.25
C ASN A 53 0.85 15.18 27.79
N VAL A 54 1.54 14.35 28.59
CA VAL A 54 2.79 13.69 28.20
C VAL A 54 2.55 12.76 27.01
N VAL A 55 1.52 11.92 27.09
CA VAL A 55 1.14 11.00 25.99
C VAL A 55 0.80 11.79 24.72
N SER A 56 0.00 12.86 24.84
CA SER A 56 -0.38 13.71 23.71
C SER A 56 0.81 14.39 23.06
N ARG A 57 1.80 14.86 23.84
CA ARG A 57 3.02 15.45 23.27
C ARG A 57 3.86 14.42 22.51
N CYS A 58 4.02 13.22 23.05
CA CYS A 58 4.67 12.14 22.32
C CYS A 58 3.96 11.82 21.01
N ALA A 59 2.61 11.75 21.02
CA ALA A 59 1.83 11.53 19.82
C ALA A 59 2.03 12.66 18.78
N GLN A 60 1.99 13.92 19.20
CA GLN A 60 2.22 15.08 18.31
C GLN A 60 3.62 15.04 17.66
N GLU A 61 4.66 14.68 18.42
CA GLU A 61 6.00 14.54 17.83
C GLU A 61 6.07 13.44 16.76
N ILE A 62 5.33 12.35 16.95
CA ILE A 62 5.20 11.29 15.94
C ILE A 62 4.47 11.82 14.69
N ASP A 63 3.36 12.52 14.90
CA ASP A 63 2.57 13.10 13.79
C ASP A 63 3.40 14.11 12.98
N GLU A 64 4.21 14.93 13.65
CA GLU A 64 5.15 15.86 12.98
C GLU A 64 6.22 15.11 12.16
N GLN A 65 6.74 13.99 12.67
CA GLN A 65 7.70 13.17 11.91
C GLN A 65 7.07 12.50 10.71
N VAL A 66 5.86 11.96 10.87
CA VAL A 66 5.09 11.41 9.75
C VAL A 66 4.82 12.50 8.70
N LYS A 67 4.48 13.70 9.14
CA LYS A 67 4.30 14.86 8.24
C LYS A 67 5.57 15.19 7.49
N LYS A 68 6.71 15.37 8.16
CA LYS A 68 8.02 15.64 7.54
C LYS A 68 8.39 14.53 6.56
N TRP A 69 8.15 13.27 6.93
CA TRP A 69 8.39 12.14 6.04
C TRP A 69 7.48 12.18 4.80
N LYS A 70 6.21 12.52 4.94
CA LYS A 70 5.26 12.68 3.82
C LYS A 70 5.65 13.82 2.87
N GLU A 71 6.23 14.89 3.40
CA GLU A 71 6.59 16.10 2.65
C GLU A 71 8.04 16.05 2.12
N ARG A 72 8.81 14.99 2.42
CA ARG A 72 10.19 14.87 1.97
C ARG A 72 10.32 14.88 0.46
N THR A 73 11.40 15.43 -0.06
CA THR A 73 11.77 15.33 -1.47
C THR A 73 11.96 13.85 -1.84
N LEU A 74 11.51 13.47 -3.01
CA LEU A 74 11.70 12.14 -3.58
C LEU A 74 12.84 12.18 -4.59
N ASP A 75 13.57 11.07 -4.68
CA ASP A 75 14.51 10.85 -5.78
C ASP A 75 13.70 10.58 -7.07
N ASP A 76 14.35 10.65 -8.22
CA ASP A 76 13.80 10.33 -9.53
C ASP A 76 14.28 8.96 -10.09
N ASN A 77 15.11 8.24 -9.33
CA ASN A 77 15.76 7.00 -9.74
C ASN A 77 15.01 5.76 -9.23
N TYR A 78 13.73 5.66 -9.55
CA TYR A 78 12.92 4.49 -9.22
C TYR A 78 12.71 3.63 -10.47
N VAL A 79 13.12 2.35 -10.38
CA VAL A 79 12.94 1.37 -11.47
C VAL A 79 11.47 0.98 -11.57
N TYR A 80 10.87 0.58 -10.46
CA TYR A 80 9.46 0.18 -10.39
C TYR A 80 8.71 1.00 -9.36
N ILE A 81 7.46 1.37 -9.69
CA ILE A 81 6.53 1.97 -8.74
C ILE A 81 5.24 1.16 -8.71
N TRP A 82 4.86 0.70 -7.52
CA TRP A 82 3.57 0.05 -7.28
C TRP A 82 2.59 1.04 -6.66
N LEU A 83 1.40 1.08 -7.23
CA LEU A 83 0.25 1.82 -6.69
C LEU A 83 -0.80 0.81 -6.23
N ASP A 84 -1.26 0.94 -4.99
CA ASP A 84 -2.26 0.05 -4.40
C ASP A 84 -3.19 0.82 -3.47
N ALA A 85 -4.39 0.30 -3.26
CA ALA A 85 -5.38 0.88 -2.37
C ALA A 85 -5.84 -0.16 -1.34
N VAL A 86 -5.77 0.21 -0.07
CA VAL A 86 -6.25 -0.62 1.04
C VAL A 86 -7.39 0.09 1.74
N TYR A 87 -8.51 -0.61 1.97
CA TYR A 87 -9.62 -0.08 2.72
C TYR A 87 -9.47 -0.40 4.20
N THR A 88 -9.56 0.63 5.04
CA THR A 88 -9.58 0.52 6.49
C THR A 88 -10.81 1.19 7.09
N ARG A 89 -11.17 0.79 8.30
CA ARG A 89 -12.27 1.42 9.04
C ARG A 89 -11.71 2.45 10.00
N VAL A 90 -12.11 3.69 9.83
CA VAL A 90 -11.70 4.82 10.66
C VAL A 90 -12.93 5.37 11.39
N ARG A 91 -12.75 5.82 12.62
CA ARG A 91 -13.81 6.50 13.37
C ARG A 91 -13.70 8.00 13.12
N GLU A 92 -14.70 8.57 12.45
CA GLU A 92 -14.84 10.00 12.20
C GLU A 92 -16.18 10.48 12.77
N GLU A 93 -16.17 11.57 13.55
CA GLU A 93 -17.36 12.22 14.13
C GLU A 93 -18.33 11.24 14.81
N GLY A 94 -17.80 10.20 15.47
CA GLY A 94 -18.59 9.20 16.17
C GLY A 94 -19.12 8.04 15.33
N ALA A 95 -19.00 8.09 14.00
CA ALA A 95 -19.34 7.01 13.08
C ALA A 95 -18.08 6.22 12.64
N VAL A 96 -18.27 4.95 12.27
CA VAL A 96 -17.21 4.14 11.65
C VAL A 96 -17.39 4.20 10.13
N VAL A 97 -16.44 4.85 9.45
CA VAL A 97 -16.44 5.00 7.99
C VAL A 97 -15.36 4.13 7.35
N SER A 98 -15.62 3.68 6.13
CA SER A 98 -14.61 2.99 5.33
C SER A 98 -13.78 4.04 4.60
N THR A 99 -12.48 4.02 4.81
CA THR A 99 -11.53 4.99 4.22
C THR A 99 -10.55 4.23 3.33
N ALA A 100 -10.34 4.71 2.11
CA ALA A 100 -9.33 4.21 1.21
C ALA A 100 -7.97 4.82 1.58
N VAL A 101 -6.97 3.98 1.75
CA VAL A 101 -5.57 4.37 1.91
C VAL A 101 -4.87 4.05 0.60
N LEU A 102 -4.61 5.08 -0.20
CA LEU A 102 -3.83 4.96 -1.43
C LEU A 102 -2.35 4.97 -1.07
N ILE A 103 -1.57 4.03 -1.60
CA ILE A 103 -0.18 3.82 -1.24
C ILE A 103 0.66 3.78 -2.52
N ALA A 104 1.81 4.42 -2.50
CA ALA A 104 2.85 4.28 -3.52
C ALA A 104 4.11 3.72 -2.89
N THR A 105 4.58 2.59 -3.42
CA THR A 105 5.85 1.97 -3.05
C THR A 105 6.74 1.87 -4.27
N ALA A 106 8.06 1.92 -4.08
CA ALA A 106 9.00 1.90 -5.19
C ALA A 106 10.17 0.96 -4.93
N LEU A 107 10.83 0.54 -6.02
CA LEU A 107 12.12 -0.12 -6.02
C LEU A 107 13.15 0.82 -6.63
N ARG A 108 14.24 1.06 -5.92
CA ARG A 108 15.36 1.86 -6.36
C ARG A 108 16.34 0.98 -7.16
N GLU A 109 17.22 1.61 -7.95
CA GLU A 109 18.27 0.91 -8.71
C GLU A 109 19.21 0.09 -7.81
N ASP A 110 19.43 0.53 -6.56
CA ASP A 110 20.25 -0.18 -5.57
C ASP A 110 19.55 -1.41 -4.96
N GLY A 111 18.32 -1.73 -5.39
CA GLY A 111 17.52 -2.84 -4.92
C GLY A 111 16.75 -2.57 -3.60
N HIS A 112 16.85 -1.38 -3.03
CA HIS A 112 16.09 -1.02 -1.84
C HIS A 112 14.65 -0.63 -2.19
N ARG A 113 13.72 -1.05 -1.32
CA ARG A 113 12.32 -0.63 -1.40
C ARG A 113 12.11 0.63 -0.59
N ASP A 114 11.36 1.58 -1.16
CA ASP A 114 10.93 2.80 -0.50
C ASP A 114 9.40 2.90 -0.53
N ILE A 115 8.82 3.53 0.50
CA ILE A 115 7.42 3.94 0.51
C ILE A 115 7.41 5.43 0.14
N LEU A 116 6.93 5.75 -1.06
CA LEU A 116 6.92 7.13 -1.55
C LEU A 116 5.94 8.01 -0.80
N GLY A 117 4.81 7.43 -0.40
CA GLY A 117 3.79 8.12 0.36
C GLY A 117 2.48 7.35 0.45
N PHE A 118 1.53 7.96 1.14
CA PHE A 118 0.14 7.51 1.19
C PHE A 118 -0.81 8.70 1.21
N HIS A 119 -2.04 8.46 0.74
CA HIS A 119 -3.13 9.44 0.76
C HIS A 119 -4.40 8.78 1.31
N LEU A 120 -5.12 9.50 2.17
CA LEU A 120 -6.39 9.05 2.71
C LEU A 120 -7.53 9.68 1.91
N GLY A 121 -8.43 8.85 1.40
CA GLY A 121 -9.61 9.27 0.68
C GLY A 121 -10.85 8.51 1.15
N ASN A 122 -12.03 9.08 0.95
CA ASN A 122 -13.29 8.40 1.28
C ASN A 122 -13.54 7.17 0.38
N LYS A 123 -12.95 7.14 -0.78
CA LYS A 123 -13.00 6.02 -1.74
C LYS A 123 -11.83 6.08 -2.70
N GLU A 124 -11.55 4.98 -3.35
CA GLU A 124 -10.68 4.94 -4.52
C GLU A 124 -11.41 5.61 -5.70
N SER A 125 -10.86 6.72 -6.19
CA SER A 125 -11.45 7.50 -7.26
C SER A 125 -10.37 8.21 -8.07
N PHE A 126 -10.69 8.57 -9.31
CA PHE A 126 -9.83 9.40 -10.15
C PHE A 126 -9.31 10.66 -9.43
N TYR A 127 -10.19 11.38 -8.73
CA TYR A 127 -9.80 12.60 -8.03
C TYR A 127 -8.78 12.35 -6.91
N ASN A 128 -9.01 11.36 -6.06
CA ASN A 128 -8.08 11.03 -4.97
C ASN A 128 -6.74 10.52 -5.49
N TRP A 129 -6.73 9.70 -6.54
CA TRP A 129 -5.52 9.27 -7.22
C TRP A 129 -4.78 10.45 -7.85
N LYS A 130 -5.48 11.35 -8.53
CA LYS A 130 -4.88 12.54 -9.14
C LYS A 130 -4.21 13.44 -8.10
N VAL A 131 -4.90 13.75 -7.00
CA VAL A 131 -4.33 14.54 -5.88
C VAL A 131 -3.08 13.87 -5.32
N PHE A 132 -3.14 12.55 -5.10
CA PHE A 132 -2.01 11.81 -4.57
C PHE A 132 -0.81 11.81 -5.54
N LEU A 133 -1.03 11.47 -6.81
CA LEU A 133 0.02 11.45 -7.83
C LEU A 133 0.64 12.84 -8.07
N GLN A 134 -0.17 13.90 -8.06
CA GLN A 134 0.32 15.27 -8.13
C GLN A 134 1.23 15.59 -6.94
N SER A 135 0.88 15.17 -5.73
CA SER A 135 1.72 15.37 -4.55
C SER A 135 3.07 14.67 -4.65
N LEU A 136 3.13 13.48 -5.26
CA LEU A 136 4.39 12.78 -5.52
C LEU A 136 5.25 13.54 -6.54
N LYS A 137 4.62 14.07 -7.60
CA LYS A 137 5.27 14.88 -8.63
C LYS A 137 5.85 16.18 -8.06
N GLU A 138 5.09 16.89 -7.23
CA GLU A 138 5.51 18.12 -6.56
C GLU A 138 6.71 17.87 -5.62
N ARG A 139 6.84 16.69 -5.07
CA ARG A 139 7.95 16.24 -4.23
C ARG A 139 9.18 15.78 -5.00
N GLY A 140 9.16 15.83 -6.33
CA GLY A 140 10.32 15.56 -7.19
C GLY A 140 10.23 14.28 -8.03
N LEU A 141 9.20 13.44 -7.85
CA LEU A 141 9.03 12.26 -8.69
C LEU A 141 8.74 12.66 -10.14
N GLN A 142 9.61 12.31 -11.07
CA GLN A 142 9.48 12.65 -12.49
C GLN A 142 9.23 11.42 -13.37
N HIS A 143 9.95 10.34 -13.10
CA HIS A 143 9.99 9.18 -13.97
C HIS A 143 10.14 7.87 -13.18
N SER A 144 9.69 6.78 -13.79
CA SER A 144 9.98 5.41 -13.42
C SER A 144 9.96 4.55 -14.69
N GLU A 145 10.75 3.50 -14.73
CA GLU A 145 10.78 2.59 -15.89
C GLU A 145 9.44 1.87 -16.06
N LEU A 146 8.80 1.48 -14.95
CA LEU A 146 7.51 0.79 -15.00
C LEU A 146 6.64 1.12 -13.78
N TRP A 147 5.40 1.50 -14.05
CA TRP A 147 4.35 1.63 -13.05
C TRP A 147 3.50 0.37 -13.03
N ILE A 148 3.18 -0.11 -11.84
CA ILE A 148 2.41 -1.34 -11.63
C ILE A 148 1.23 -1.03 -10.72
N SER A 149 0.00 -1.33 -11.16
CA SER A 149 -1.18 -1.13 -10.34
C SER A 149 -2.27 -2.15 -10.63
N ASP A 150 -3.34 -2.16 -9.84
CA ASP A 150 -4.56 -2.85 -10.23
C ASP A 150 -5.22 -2.13 -11.43
N ASP A 151 -6.07 -2.83 -12.14
CA ASP A 151 -6.87 -2.29 -13.25
C ASP A 151 -8.08 -1.52 -12.70
N HIS A 152 -7.80 -0.32 -12.18
CA HIS A 152 -8.80 0.61 -11.70
C HIS A 152 -8.86 1.83 -12.64
N GLU A 153 -9.98 2.01 -13.35
CA GLU A 153 -10.17 3.06 -14.36
C GLU A 153 -9.75 4.46 -13.86
N GLY A 154 -10.16 4.81 -12.63
CA GLY A 154 -9.83 6.11 -12.04
C GLY A 154 -8.34 6.28 -11.76
N LEU A 155 -7.62 5.21 -11.39
CA LEU A 155 -6.17 5.23 -11.21
C LEU A 155 -5.47 5.38 -12.56
N ASN A 156 -5.82 4.55 -13.53
CA ASN A 156 -5.21 4.55 -14.86
C ASN A 156 -5.34 5.93 -15.52
N LYS A 157 -6.52 6.54 -15.45
CA LYS A 157 -6.75 7.90 -15.94
C LYS A 157 -5.91 8.94 -15.19
N ALA A 158 -5.80 8.86 -13.87
CA ALA A 158 -5.02 9.79 -13.08
C ALA A 158 -3.51 9.64 -13.38
N LEU A 159 -3.02 8.42 -13.56
CA LEU A 159 -1.63 8.14 -13.94
C LEU A 159 -1.30 8.74 -15.31
N MET A 160 -2.14 8.52 -16.31
CA MET A 160 -1.98 9.11 -17.65
C MET A 160 -1.93 10.64 -17.63
N GLU A 161 -2.74 11.29 -16.79
CA GLU A 161 -2.75 12.74 -16.68
C GLU A 161 -1.54 13.30 -15.93
N CYS A 162 -1.13 12.67 -14.82
CA CYS A 162 -0.03 13.16 -13.98
C CYS A 162 1.34 12.81 -14.55
N PHE A 163 1.48 11.63 -15.14
CA PHE A 163 2.72 11.06 -15.67
C PHE A 163 2.52 10.52 -17.10
N PRO A 164 2.30 11.41 -18.09
CA PRO A 164 2.04 10.99 -19.48
C PRO A 164 3.26 10.26 -20.07
N GLY A 165 3.00 9.23 -20.86
CA GLY A 165 4.04 8.48 -21.58
C GLY A 165 4.82 7.47 -20.73
N GLN A 166 4.42 7.23 -19.49
CA GLN A 166 5.03 6.20 -18.65
C GLN A 166 4.52 4.80 -19.04
N LEU A 167 5.39 3.81 -18.95
CA LEU A 167 4.97 2.42 -19.09
C LEU A 167 4.15 1.99 -17.87
N HIS A 168 3.02 1.36 -18.12
CA HIS A 168 2.14 0.86 -17.09
C HIS A 168 1.83 -0.61 -17.33
N GLN A 169 1.87 -1.41 -16.27
CA GLN A 169 1.51 -2.82 -16.27
C GLN A 169 0.50 -3.11 -15.17
N ARG A 170 -0.48 -3.90 -15.49
CA ARG A 170 -1.40 -4.43 -14.49
C ARG A 170 -0.68 -5.35 -13.49
N CYS A 171 -1.02 -5.22 -12.22
CA CYS A 171 -0.47 -6.06 -11.17
C CYS A 171 -0.87 -7.53 -11.36
N LEU A 172 0.09 -8.40 -11.63
CA LEU A 172 -0.14 -9.84 -11.86
C LEU A 172 -0.78 -10.53 -10.63
N VAL A 173 -0.51 -10.07 -9.42
CA VAL A 173 -1.13 -10.61 -8.20
C VAL A 173 -2.63 -10.31 -8.17
N HIS A 174 -3.02 -9.07 -8.52
CA HIS A 174 -4.41 -8.67 -8.62
C HIS A 174 -5.11 -9.38 -9.78
N TRP A 175 -4.47 -9.46 -10.94
CA TRP A 175 -4.98 -10.21 -12.08
C TRP A 175 -5.24 -11.69 -11.73
N MET A 176 -4.29 -12.37 -11.09
CA MET A 176 -4.48 -13.76 -10.65
C MET A 176 -5.63 -13.89 -9.65
N ARG A 177 -5.72 -12.97 -8.68
CA ARG A 177 -6.80 -12.97 -7.69
C ARG A 177 -8.17 -12.75 -8.34
N ASN A 178 -8.24 -11.82 -9.27
CA ASN A 178 -9.46 -11.51 -10.03
C ASN A 178 -9.89 -12.70 -10.88
N THR A 179 -8.94 -13.37 -11.54
CA THR A 179 -9.18 -14.61 -12.31
C THR A 179 -9.71 -15.72 -11.43
N LEU A 180 -9.10 -15.96 -10.27
CA LEU A 180 -9.55 -16.96 -9.31
C LEU A 180 -10.94 -16.66 -8.77
N GLY A 181 -11.31 -15.39 -8.66
CA GLY A 181 -12.65 -14.94 -8.27
C GLY A 181 -13.76 -15.27 -9.29
N LYS A 182 -13.39 -15.62 -10.54
CA LYS A 182 -14.36 -16.00 -11.59
C LYS A 182 -14.82 -17.46 -11.49
N VAL A 183 -14.21 -18.27 -10.63
CA VAL A 183 -14.54 -19.68 -10.43
C VAL A 183 -14.75 -19.99 -8.94
N GLN A 184 -15.35 -21.16 -8.64
CA GLN A 184 -15.51 -21.60 -7.26
C GLN A 184 -14.16 -22.00 -6.64
N LYS A 185 -14.03 -21.90 -5.31
CA LYS A 185 -12.80 -22.30 -4.59
C LYS A 185 -12.37 -23.74 -4.85
N SER A 186 -13.33 -24.68 -5.04
CA SER A 186 -13.07 -26.08 -5.40
C SER A 186 -12.36 -26.24 -6.74
N GLU A 187 -12.43 -25.24 -7.60
CA GLU A 187 -11.86 -25.25 -8.95
C GLU A 187 -10.46 -24.62 -9.00
N HIS A 188 -10.00 -23.98 -7.91
CA HIS A 188 -8.67 -23.37 -7.83
C HIS A 188 -7.54 -24.39 -8.06
N SER A 189 -7.76 -25.66 -7.72
CA SER A 189 -6.75 -26.72 -7.85
C SER A 189 -6.25 -26.92 -9.30
N TRP A 190 -7.13 -26.78 -10.29
CA TRP A 190 -6.73 -26.88 -11.70
C TRP A 190 -6.32 -25.52 -12.29
N LEU A 191 -6.90 -24.42 -11.81
CA LEU A 191 -6.69 -23.09 -12.39
C LEU A 191 -5.34 -22.50 -11.96
N ILE A 192 -4.96 -22.59 -10.67
CA ILE A 192 -3.72 -22.02 -10.14
C ILE A 192 -2.46 -22.47 -10.91
N PRO A 193 -2.26 -23.77 -11.23
CA PRO A 193 -1.09 -24.19 -12.00
C PRO A 193 -1.03 -23.55 -13.39
N LEU A 194 -2.18 -23.40 -14.07
CA LEU A 194 -2.26 -22.77 -15.39
C LEU A 194 -1.92 -21.29 -15.33
N LEU A 195 -2.48 -20.55 -14.36
CA LEU A 195 -2.14 -19.14 -14.15
C LEU A 195 -0.66 -18.95 -13.84
N LYS A 196 -0.07 -19.80 -13.00
CA LYS A 196 1.37 -19.78 -12.73
C LYS A 196 2.20 -20.03 -13.98
N SER A 197 1.76 -20.91 -14.88
CA SER A 197 2.47 -21.16 -16.14
C SER A 197 2.47 -19.92 -17.05
N VAL A 198 1.39 -19.16 -17.06
CA VAL A 198 1.29 -17.89 -17.78
C VAL A 198 2.22 -16.84 -17.17
N VAL A 199 2.10 -16.60 -15.86
CA VAL A 199 2.84 -15.54 -15.14
C VAL A 199 4.36 -15.81 -15.11
N ASN A 200 4.79 -17.08 -15.08
CA ASN A 200 6.19 -17.46 -15.03
C ASN A 200 6.81 -17.72 -16.42
N ALA A 201 6.09 -17.45 -17.50
CA ALA A 201 6.62 -17.60 -18.83
C ALA A 201 7.79 -16.63 -19.04
N SER A 202 8.96 -17.16 -19.45
CA SER A 202 10.19 -16.37 -19.64
C SER A 202 10.38 -15.90 -21.09
N THR A 203 9.55 -16.38 -22.01
CA THR A 203 9.58 -16.01 -23.42
C THR A 203 8.16 -15.80 -23.92
N GLU A 204 8.01 -15.01 -24.98
CA GLU A 204 6.71 -14.81 -25.65
C GLU A 204 6.10 -16.12 -26.15
N GLU A 205 6.94 -17.04 -26.67
CA GLU A 205 6.46 -18.35 -27.11
C GLU A 205 5.89 -19.19 -25.96
N MET A 206 6.57 -19.20 -24.80
CA MET A 206 6.08 -19.88 -23.60
C MET A 206 4.81 -19.23 -23.07
N PHE A 207 4.73 -17.90 -23.08
CA PHE A 207 3.52 -17.17 -22.69
C PHE A 207 2.34 -17.54 -23.60
N ASN A 208 2.53 -17.45 -24.91
CA ASN A 208 1.50 -17.77 -25.89
C ASN A 208 1.02 -19.22 -25.78
N PHE A 209 1.94 -20.17 -25.53
CA PHE A 209 1.57 -21.58 -25.31
C PHE A 209 0.77 -21.73 -24.01
N ALA A 210 1.23 -21.19 -22.90
CA ALA A 210 0.56 -21.27 -21.61
C ALA A 210 -0.81 -20.60 -21.64
N TRP A 211 -0.92 -19.46 -22.31
CA TRP A 211 -2.18 -18.72 -22.47
C TRP A 211 -3.21 -19.53 -23.27
N ARG A 212 -2.83 -20.03 -24.43
CA ARG A 212 -3.72 -20.91 -25.25
C ARG A 212 -4.17 -22.14 -24.46
N HIS A 213 -3.25 -22.76 -23.73
CA HIS A 213 -3.56 -23.91 -22.90
C HIS A 213 -4.60 -23.55 -21.81
N LEU A 214 -4.45 -22.41 -21.14
CA LEU A 214 -5.39 -21.90 -20.16
C LEU A 214 -6.80 -21.73 -20.77
N LEU A 215 -6.91 -21.13 -21.96
CA LEU A 215 -8.17 -20.92 -22.65
C LEU A 215 -8.84 -22.25 -23.04
N ILE A 216 -8.08 -23.21 -23.58
CA ILE A 216 -8.58 -24.54 -23.95
C ILE A 216 -9.11 -25.29 -22.74
N VAL A 217 -8.38 -25.29 -21.62
CA VAL A 217 -8.81 -25.97 -20.39
C VAL A 217 -10.04 -25.30 -19.79
N ALA A 218 -10.11 -23.97 -19.81
CA ALA A 218 -11.29 -23.23 -19.37
C ALA A 218 -12.55 -23.64 -20.17
N GLU A 219 -12.43 -23.74 -21.49
CA GLU A 219 -13.50 -24.19 -22.38
C GLU A 219 -13.89 -25.64 -22.12
N GLN A 220 -12.95 -26.57 -22.04
CA GLN A 220 -13.21 -27.99 -21.73
C GLN A 220 -13.91 -28.20 -20.41
N LYS A 221 -13.70 -27.30 -19.44
CA LYS A 221 -14.39 -27.29 -18.14
C LYS A 221 -15.72 -26.53 -18.16
N GLY A 222 -16.17 -26.05 -19.33
CA GLY A 222 -17.41 -25.30 -19.49
C GLY A 222 -17.37 -23.91 -18.85
N LYS A 223 -16.18 -23.33 -18.65
CA LYS A 223 -16.00 -22.01 -18.01
C LYS A 223 -15.95 -20.89 -19.06
N TYR A 224 -17.00 -20.77 -19.86
CA TYR A 224 -17.07 -19.82 -20.97
C TYR A 224 -16.93 -18.36 -20.51
N LYS A 225 -17.54 -18.00 -19.37
CA LYS A 225 -17.39 -16.62 -18.80
C LYS A 225 -15.98 -16.32 -18.34
N LEU A 226 -15.26 -17.32 -17.83
CA LEU A 226 -13.85 -17.15 -17.48
C LEU A 226 -13.02 -16.97 -18.75
N ARG A 227 -13.27 -17.76 -19.78
CA ARG A 227 -12.56 -17.66 -21.06
C ARG A 227 -12.77 -16.29 -21.70
N GLU A 228 -14.01 -15.81 -21.81
CA GLU A 228 -14.36 -14.50 -22.34
C GLU A 228 -13.63 -13.39 -21.57
N TRP A 229 -13.67 -13.43 -20.25
CA TRP A 229 -12.94 -12.47 -19.41
C TRP A 229 -11.43 -12.52 -19.62
N LEU A 230 -10.82 -13.69 -19.79
CA LEU A 230 -9.41 -13.84 -20.10
C LEU A 230 -9.05 -13.21 -21.47
N GLU A 231 -9.87 -13.46 -22.49
CA GLU A 231 -9.68 -12.93 -23.84
C GLU A 231 -9.79 -11.38 -23.86
N GLU A 232 -10.70 -10.80 -23.08
CA GLU A 232 -10.85 -9.35 -22.91
C GLU A 232 -9.65 -8.70 -22.18
N ASN A 233 -8.95 -9.46 -21.34
CA ASN A 233 -7.83 -8.98 -20.50
C ASN A 233 -6.47 -9.51 -21.00
N TYR A 234 -6.33 -9.79 -22.28
CA TYR A 234 -5.09 -10.34 -22.88
C TYR A 234 -4.00 -9.30 -23.08
N GLU A 235 -4.38 -8.07 -23.43
CA GLU A 235 -3.46 -7.00 -23.81
C GLU A 235 -2.96 -6.16 -22.60
N GLU A 236 -3.45 -6.45 -21.41
CA GLU A 236 -3.12 -5.75 -20.16
C GLU A 236 -1.96 -6.41 -19.38
#